data_7b0fc0746207c96bd523a101d5610e91
#
_entry.id   7b0fc0746207c96bd523a101d5610e91
#
_cell.length_a   1.000
_cell.length_b   1.000
_cell.length_c   1.000
_cell.angle_alpha   90.00
_cell.angle_beta   90.00
_cell.angle_gamma   90.00
#
_symmetry.space_group_name_H-M   'P 1'
#
loop_
_entity.id
_entity.type
_entity.pdbx_description
1 polymer ?
#
loop_
_entity_poly.entity_id
_entity_poly.type
_entity_poly.pdbx_seq_one_letter_code
_entity_poly.pdbx_strand_id
1 'polypeptide(L)'
;FSNTCAKRYRIPCNVYLCYDTDSHDYDISKFYRDDWKLLREELKKSKAKKIVDLAARADIEDVMLIDLLGICRYLGIAPPEKLAGRKGKAKMKALYRSCGKTYHEGEKSADMVEKINYEKIIRDGPIPLNLLVEEFTDDHLHIK
;
A
#
# COMPACT_ATOMS: atom_id res chain seq x y z
N PHE A 1 -14.29 8.76 -13.43
CA PHE A 1 -14.75 9.10 -12.08
C PHE A 1 -14.41 10.56 -11.70
N SER A 2 -13.14 10.94 -11.65
CA SER A 2 -12.66 12.29 -11.25
C SER A 2 -13.30 13.41 -12.10
N ASN A 3 -13.40 13.21 -13.42
CA ASN A 3 -14.04 14.18 -14.32
C ASN A 3 -15.55 14.32 -14.06
N THR A 4 -16.24 13.24 -13.71
CA THR A 4 -17.65 13.25 -13.32
C THR A 4 -17.86 14.00 -12.02
N CYS A 5 -17.01 13.75 -11.01
CA CYS A 5 -17.06 14.48 -9.75
C CYS A 5 -16.83 15.98 -9.94
N ALA A 6 -15.80 16.36 -10.70
CA ALA A 6 -15.47 17.76 -10.94
C ALA A 6 -16.53 18.50 -11.76
N LYS A 7 -17.07 17.88 -12.83
CA LYS A 7 -18.03 18.52 -13.74
C LYS A 7 -19.47 18.47 -13.22
N ARG A 8 -19.92 17.29 -12.76
CA ARG A 8 -21.32 17.07 -12.38
C ARG A 8 -21.59 17.51 -10.95
N TYR A 9 -20.69 17.20 -10.04
CA TYR A 9 -20.91 17.45 -8.62
C TYR A 9 -20.10 18.62 -8.07
N ARG A 10 -19.22 19.21 -8.87
CA ARG A 10 -18.30 20.29 -8.46
C ARG A 10 -17.43 19.93 -7.25
N ILE A 11 -17.16 18.63 -7.06
CA ILE A 11 -16.36 18.11 -5.97
C ILE A 11 -14.92 17.89 -6.49
N PRO A 12 -13.90 18.51 -5.90
CA PRO A 12 -12.52 18.21 -6.23
C PRO A 12 -12.16 16.78 -5.82
N CYS A 13 -11.43 16.07 -6.69
CA CYS A 13 -10.96 14.71 -6.41
C CYS A 13 -9.44 14.71 -6.20
N ASN A 14 -8.99 14.18 -5.07
CA ASN A 14 -7.63 13.74 -4.89
C ASN A 14 -7.52 12.28 -5.34
N VAL A 15 -6.45 11.93 -6.03
CA VAL A 15 -6.20 10.58 -6.54
C VAL A 15 -4.90 10.06 -5.97
N TYR A 16 -4.97 8.90 -5.32
CA TYR A 16 -3.82 8.21 -4.75
C TYR A 16 -3.53 6.97 -5.58
N LEU A 17 -2.32 6.90 -6.13
CA LEU A 17 -1.85 5.80 -6.95
C LEU A 17 -1.03 4.85 -6.09
N CYS A 18 -1.64 3.73 -5.69
CA CYS A 18 -1.00 2.72 -4.86
C CYS A 18 -0.44 1.61 -5.75
N TYR A 19 0.85 1.35 -5.69
CA TYR A 19 1.50 0.32 -6.49
C TYR A 19 2.82 -0.17 -5.90
N ASP A 20 3.21 -1.38 -6.29
CA ASP A 20 4.51 -1.95 -5.97
C ASP A 20 5.56 -1.46 -6.96
N THR A 21 6.75 -1.07 -6.47
CA THR A 21 7.82 -0.56 -7.35
C THR A 21 8.52 -1.65 -8.13
N ASP A 22 8.42 -2.91 -7.70
CA ASP A 22 9.00 -4.04 -8.43
C ASP A 22 8.14 -4.52 -9.61
N SER A 23 6.88 -4.05 -9.70
CA SER A 23 6.01 -4.33 -10.85
C SER A 23 6.56 -3.79 -12.18
N HIS A 24 7.53 -2.88 -12.12
CA HIS A 24 8.20 -2.33 -13.29
C HIS A 24 9.31 -3.24 -13.87
N ASP A 25 9.77 -4.21 -13.09
CA ASP A 25 10.95 -5.03 -13.42
C ASP A 25 10.59 -6.38 -14.06
N TYR A 26 9.30 -6.71 -14.18
CA TYR A 26 8.85 -8.01 -14.67
C TYR A 26 7.99 -7.90 -15.92
N ASP A 27 8.30 -8.70 -16.94
CA ASP A 27 7.53 -8.85 -18.18
C ASP A 27 6.07 -9.29 -17.97
N ILE A 28 5.76 -9.80 -16.80
CA ILE A 28 4.40 -10.21 -16.41
C ILE A 28 3.58 -9.08 -15.81
N SER A 29 4.17 -7.93 -15.53
CA SER A 29 3.43 -6.77 -15.06
C SER A 29 2.54 -6.24 -16.20
N LYS A 30 1.24 -6.16 -15.96
CA LYS A 30 0.28 -5.58 -16.91
C LYS A 30 0.37 -4.06 -17.01
N PHE A 31 1.24 -3.44 -16.22
CA PHE A 31 1.32 -1.99 -16.11
C PHE A 31 2.77 -1.54 -16.10
N TYR A 32 3.24 -1.05 -17.24
CA TYR A 32 4.61 -0.57 -17.43
C TYR A 32 4.79 0.87 -16.96
N ARG A 33 6.04 1.30 -16.83
CA ARG A 33 6.41 2.66 -16.42
C ARG A 33 5.74 3.73 -17.28
N ASP A 34 5.64 3.51 -18.59
CA ASP A 34 5.00 4.44 -19.52
C ASP A 34 3.49 4.50 -19.31
N ASP A 35 2.84 3.39 -18.93
CA ASP A 35 1.43 3.36 -18.60
C ASP A 35 1.13 4.21 -17.36
N TRP A 36 1.98 4.18 -16.34
CA TRP A 36 1.86 5.05 -15.16
C TRP A 36 1.99 6.52 -15.53
N LYS A 37 2.89 6.86 -16.46
CA LYS A 37 3.04 8.21 -16.98
C LYS A 37 1.79 8.67 -17.73
N LEU A 38 1.30 7.86 -18.65
CA LEU A 38 0.07 8.13 -19.40
C LEU A 38 -1.14 8.27 -18.47
N LEU A 39 -1.27 7.39 -17.47
CA LEU A 39 -2.33 7.49 -16.46
C LEU A 39 -2.29 8.83 -15.72
N ARG A 40 -1.13 9.30 -15.29
CA ARG A 40 -1.00 10.60 -14.63
C ARG A 40 -1.39 11.76 -15.54
N GLU A 41 -1.02 11.71 -16.81
CA GLU A 41 -1.42 12.71 -17.80
C GLU A 41 -2.95 12.73 -18.00
N GLU A 42 -3.57 11.56 -18.10
CA GLU A 42 -5.03 11.45 -18.21
C GLU A 42 -5.75 11.94 -16.94
N LEU A 43 -5.22 11.65 -15.75
CA LEU A 43 -5.76 12.15 -14.48
C LEU A 43 -5.68 13.68 -14.40
N LYS A 44 -4.58 14.30 -14.86
CA LYS A 44 -4.45 15.76 -14.95
C LYS A 44 -5.51 16.35 -15.90
N LYS A 45 -5.70 15.76 -17.07
CA LYS A 45 -6.75 16.17 -18.04
C LYS A 45 -8.15 16.00 -17.45
N SER A 46 -8.35 15.01 -16.59
CA SER A 46 -9.65 14.73 -15.93
C SER A 46 -9.95 15.65 -14.73
N LYS A 47 -9.15 16.70 -14.52
CA LYS A 47 -9.29 17.68 -13.43
C LYS A 47 -9.13 17.08 -12.02
N ALA A 48 -8.29 16.08 -11.85
CA ALA A 48 -7.85 15.70 -10.53
C ALA A 48 -7.15 16.89 -9.86
N LYS A 49 -7.58 17.24 -8.64
CA LYS A 49 -7.01 18.35 -7.86
C LYS A 49 -5.58 18.03 -7.43
N LYS A 50 -5.37 16.80 -7.00
CA LYS A 50 -4.06 16.29 -6.55
C LYS A 50 -3.88 14.85 -7.01
N ILE A 51 -2.69 14.49 -7.38
CA ILE A 51 -2.29 13.12 -7.71
C ILE A 51 -1.08 12.79 -6.87
N VAL A 52 -1.20 11.80 -6.01
CA VAL A 52 -0.16 11.38 -5.07
C VAL A 52 0.24 9.94 -5.37
N ASP A 53 1.53 9.70 -5.47
CA ASP A 53 2.08 8.36 -5.64
C ASP A 53 2.36 7.74 -4.27
N LEU A 54 1.73 6.60 -4.01
CA LEU A 54 1.96 5.77 -2.84
C LEU A 54 2.66 4.47 -3.28
N ALA A 55 3.93 4.62 -3.58
CA ALA A 55 4.75 3.51 -4.06
C ALA A 55 5.28 2.69 -2.89
N ALA A 56 4.90 1.42 -2.79
CA ALA A 56 5.56 0.48 -1.90
C ALA A 56 6.99 0.21 -2.39
N ARG A 57 7.97 0.29 -1.49
CA ARG A 57 9.35 -0.03 -1.83
C ARG A 57 9.48 -1.55 -1.98
N ALA A 58 9.70 -2.00 -3.21
CA ALA A 58 9.67 -3.35 -3.69
C ALA A 58 8.24 -3.92 -3.77
N ASP A 59 7.67 -4.39 -2.68
CA ASP A 59 6.30 -4.92 -2.64
C ASP A 59 5.55 -4.47 -1.37
N ILE A 60 4.23 -4.60 -1.37
CA ILE A 60 3.38 -4.18 -0.26
C ILE A 60 3.66 -4.99 1.01
N GLU A 61 4.12 -6.23 0.86
CA GLU A 61 4.48 -7.08 1.98
C GLU A 61 5.70 -6.55 2.75
N ASP A 62 6.65 -5.90 2.09
CA ASP A 62 7.75 -5.22 2.79
C ASP A 62 7.22 -4.07 3.68
N VAL A 63 6.16 -3.37 3.26
CA VAL A 63 5.49 -2.36 4.09
C VAL A 63 4.78 -3.00 5.29
N MET A 64 4.04 -4.10 5.09
CA MET A 64 3.37 -4.82 6.18
C MET A 64 4.38 -5.37 7.21
N LEU A 65 5.54 -5.83 6.75
CA LEU A 65 6.61 -6.38 7.60
C LEU A 65 7.29 -5.35 8.53
N ILE A 66 6.99 -4.07 8.40
CA ILE A 66 7.37 -3.04 9.39
C ILE A 66 6.78 -3.39 10.76
N ASP A 67 5.57 -3.98 10.79
CA ASP A 67 5.02 -4.57 12.01
C ASP A 67 5.17 -6.09 12.05
N LEU A 68 6.41 -6.57 11.92
CA LEU A 68 6.74 -8.00 12.05
C LEU A 68 6.16 -8.63 13.32
N LEU A 69 6.19 -7.91 14.44
CA LEU A 69 5.67 -8.40 15.71
C LEU A 69 4.15 -8.61 15.68
N GLY A 70 3.41 -7.72 15.02
CA GLY A 70 1.96 -7.87 14.81
C GLY A 70 1.65 -9.10 13.96
N ILE A 71 2.39 -9.29 12.87
CA ILE A 71 2.25 -10.47 12.00
C ILE A 71 2.56 -11.76 12.78
N CYS A 72 3.66 -11.78 13.53
CA CYS A 72 4.02 -12.95 14.34
C CYS A 72 2.97 -13.28 15.42
N ARG A 73 2.39 -12.26 16.08
CA ARG A 73 1.27 -12.43 17.01
C ARG A 73 0.05 -13.03 16.32
N TYR A 74 -0.31 -12.53 15.15
CA TYR A 74 -1.40 -13.08 14.34
C TYR A 74 -1.18 -14.55 13.99
N LEU A 75 0.06 -14.91 13.63
CA LEU A 75 0.42 -16.28 13.29
C LEU A 75 0.58 -17.20 14.49
N GLY A 76 0.70 -16.66 15.70
CA GLY A 76 0.96 -17.42 16.94
C GLY A 76 2.40 -17.96 17.01
N ILE A 77 3.39 -17.24 16.46
CA ILE A 77 4.80 -17.62 16.43
C ILE A 77 5.69 -16.59 17.12
N ALA A 78 6.84 -17.03 17.64
CA ALA A 78 7.87 -16.11 18.07
C ALA A 78 8.51 -15.41 16.86
N PRO A 79 8.90 -14.12 17.00
CA PRO A 79 9.63 -13.43 15.94
C PRO A 79 10.95 -14.13 15.64
N PRO A 80 11.25 -14.45 14.37
CA PRO A 80 12.51 -15.06 14.01
C PRO A 80 13.67 -14.04 14.12
N GLU A 81 14.83 -14.50 14.51
CA GLU A 81 16.05 -13.66 14.53
C GLU A 81 16.37 -13.11 13.15
N LYS A 82 16.09 -13.89 12.10
CA LYS A 82 16.30 -13.52 10.71
C LYS A 82 15.14 -13.98 9.84
N LEU A 83 14.59 -13.05 9.07
CA LEU A 83 13.59 -13.37 8.06
C LEU A 83 14.19 -14.06 6.86
N ALA A 84 13.70 -15.25 6.53
CA ALA A 84 14.06 -15.94 5.30
C ALA A 84 13.31 -15.30 4.10
N GLY A 85 14.02 -15.09 3.00
CA GLY A 85 13.49 -14.49 1.79
C GLY A 85 14.14 -13.16 1.44
N ARG A 86 14.21 -12.87 0.15
CA ARG A 86 14.86 -11.64 -0.37
C ARG A 86 13.93 -10.42 -0.38
N LYS A 87 12.67 -10.62 -0.74
CA LYS A 87 11.62 -9.58 -0.84
C LYS A 87 10.49 -9.88 0.16
N GLY A 88 9.64 -8.90 0.43
CA GLY A 88 8.56 -8.95 1.40
C GLY A 88 7.65 -10.16 1.22
N LYS A 89 7.19 -10.40 0.00
CA LYS A 89 6.36 -11.57 -0.34
C LYS A 89 7.04 -12.92 -0.02
N ALA A 90 8.34 -13.05 -0.31
CA ALA A 90 9.09 -14.26 0.03
C ALA A 90 9.23 -14.41 1.55
N LYS A 91 9.46 -13.32 2.28
CA LYS A 91 9.53 -13.28 3.74
C LYS A 91 8.18 -13.67 4.37
N MET A 92 7.06 -13.11 3.86
CA MET A 92 5.71 -13.48 4.29
C MET A 92 5.43 -14.97 4.09
N LYS A 93 5.73 -15.50 2.90
CA LYS A 93 5.60 -16.94 2.63
C LYS A 93 6.43 -17.78 3.58
N ALA A 94 7.63 -17.36 3.95
CA ALA A 94 8.49 -18.07 4.90
C ALA A 94 7.90 -18.07 6.31
N LEU A 95 7.37 -16.93 6.79
CA LEU A 95 6.69 -16.83 8.09
C LEU A 95 5.48 -17.76 8.17
N TYR A 96 4.62 -17.75 7.17
CA TYR A 96 3.43 -18.63 7.15
C TYR A 96 3.82 -20.10 7.12
N ARG A 97 4.84 -20.49 6.34
CA ARG A 97 5.34 -21.89 6.32
C ARG A 97 5.88 -22.34 7.67
N SER A 98 6.52 -21.46 8.44
CA SER A 98 7.08 -21.83 9.74
C SER A 98 6.00 -22.26 10.76
N CYS A 99 4.76 -21.89 10.55
CA CYS A 99 3.60 -22.33 11.34
C CYS A 99 2.65 -23.27 10.59
N GLY A 100 3.11 -23.89 9.50
CA GLY A 100 2.31 -24.84 8.70
C GLY A 100 1.19 -24.21 7.89
N LYS A 101 1.21 -22.87 7.69
CA LYS A 101 0.20 -22.14 6.93
C LYS A 101 0.71 -21.73 5.54
N THR A 102 -0.20 -21.40 4.65
CA THR A 102 0.11 -20.84 3.33
C THR A 102 -0.26 -19.37 3.31
N TYR A 103 0.66 -18.52 2.87
CA TYR A 103 0.37 -17.10 2.62
C TYR A 103 -0.38 -16.94 1.30
N HIS A 104 -1.50 -16.25 1.34
CA HIS A 104 -2.29 -15.84 0.19
C HIS A 104 -2.39 -14.31 0.15
N GLU A 105 -2.32 -13.74 -1.02
CA GLU A 105 -2.48 -12.32 -1.28
C GLU A 105 -3.96 -11.93 -1.40
N GLY A 106 -4.23 -10.62 -1.33
CA GLY A 106 -5.57 -10.08 -1.52
C GLY A 106 -6.53 -10.38 -0.35
N GLU A 107 -7.79 -10.64 -0.66
CA GLU A 107 -8.85 -10.82 0.33
C GLU A 107 -8.55 -11.88 1.41
N LYS A 108 -7.79 -12.92 1.05
CA LYS A 108 -7.41 -13.98 1.99
C LYS A 108 -6.40 -13.55 3.06
N SER A 109 -5.81 -12.37 2.93
CA SER A 109 -4.93 -11.76 3.94
C SER A 109 -5.63 -10.70 4.81
N ALA A 110 -6.91 -10.42 4.59
CA ALA A 110 -7.64 -9.37 5.28
C ALA A 110 -7.58 -9.50 6.81
N ASP A 111 -7.81 -10.71 7.34
CA ASP A 111 -7.76 -10.96 8.79
C ASP A 111 -6.40 -10.61 9.41
N MET A 112 -5.31 -10.86 8.70
CA MET A 112 -3.97 -10.47 9.13
C MET A 112 -3.78 -8.97 9.07
N VAL A 113 -4.24 -8.35 7.98
CA VAL A 113 -4.14 -6.90 7.78
C VAL A 113 -4.86 -6.15 8.91
N GLU A 114 -6.03 -6.60 9.35
CA GLU A 114 -6.77 -6.00 10.47
C GLU A 114 -6.04 -6.09 11.83
N LYS A 115 -5.05 -6.97 11.98
CA LYS A 115 -4.31 -7.20 13.23
C LYS A 115 -2.95 -6.53 13.32
N ILE A 116 -2.46 -5.98 12.21
CA ILE A 116 -1.19 -5.24 12.20
C ILE A 116 -1.36 -3.81 12.75
N ASN A 117 -0.28 -3.25 13.25
CA ASN A 117 -0.27 -1.90 13.81
C ASN A 117 -0.03 -0.86 12.71
N TYR A 118 -1.11 -0.26 12.23
CA TYR A 118 -1.07 0.77 11.19
C TYR A 118 -0.29 2.02 11.61
N GLU A 119 -0.43 2.47 12.86
CA GLU A 119 0.29 3.64 13.35
C GLU A 119 1.80 3.44 13.26
N LYS A 120 2.26 2.24 13.61
CA LYS A 120 3.66 1.87 13.47
C LYS A 120 4.08 1.85 12.00
N ILE A 121 3.28 1.23 11.12
CA ILE A 121 3.55 1.14 9.69
C ILE A 121 3.62 2.54 9.06
N ILE A 122 2.71 3.43 9.43
CA ILE A 122 2.66 4.81 8.94
C ILE A 122 3.87 5.60 9.43
N ARG A 123 4.20 5.49 10.71
CA ARG A 123 5.33 6.22 11.32
C ARG A 123 6.68 5.76 10.79
N ASP A 124 6.89 4.44 10.69
CA ASP A 124 8.17 3.83 10.38
C ASP A 124 8.28 3.44 8.88
N GLY A 125 7.20 3.63 8.14
CA GLY A 125 7.07 3.28 6.74
C GLY A 125 7.60 4.34 5.76
N PRO A 126 7.46 4.10 4.47
CA PRO A 126 7.89 5.04 3.44
C PRO A 126 7.11 6.37 3.54
N ILE A 127 7.83 7.46 3.32
CA ILE A 127 7.35 8.86 3.42
C ILE A 127 5.94 9.12 2.84
N PRO A 128 5.53 8.53 1.70
CA PRO A 128 4.19 8.79 1.15
C PRO A 128 3.02 8.41 2.08
N LEU A 129 3.18 7.43 2.96
CA LEU A 129 2.11 7.04 3.90
C LEU A 129 1.88 8.12 4.99
N ASN A 130 2.93 8.81 5.41
CA ASN A 130 2.80 9.92 6.37
C ASN A 130 1.99 11.07 5.77
N LEU A 131 2.20 11.37 4.48
CA LEU A 131 1.44 12.42 3.78
C LEU A 131 -0.05 12.11 3.67
N LEU A 132 -0.42 10.82 3.59
CA LEU A 132 -1.83 10.39 3.61
C LEU A 132 -2.50 10.75 4.93
N VAL A 133 -1.82 10.48 6.05
CA VAL A 133 -2.39 10.74 7.39
C VAL A 133 -2.56 12.24 7.60
N GLU A 134 -1.58 13.06 7.24
CA GLU A 134 -1.67 14.51 7.35
C GLU A 134 -2.87 15.06 6.57
N GLU A 135 -3.10 14.60 5.36
CA GLU A 135 -4.26 15.05 4.56
C GLU A 135 -5.61 14.63 5.12
N PHE A 136 -5.71 13.42 5.68
CA PHE A 136 -6.96 12.96 6.28
C PHE A 136 -7.25 13.61 7.64
N THR A 137 -6.22 14.03 8.37
CA THR A 137 -6.39 14.76 9.63
C THR A 137 -6.76 16.22 9.42
N ASP A 138 -6.21 16.88 8.41
CA ASP A 138 -6.53 18.28 8.10
C ASP A 138 -7.96 18.43 7.54
N ASP A 139 -8.45 17.50 6.72
CA ASP A 139 -9.81 17.54 6.18
C ASP A 139 -10.89 17.35 7.28
N HIS A 140 -10.59 16.67 8.38
CA HIS A 140 -11.52 16.53 9.51
C HIS A 140 -11.62 17.79 10.40
N LEU A 141 -10.66 18.71 10.33
CA LEU A 141 -10.69 19.96 11.09
C LEU A 141 -11.53 21.07 10.42
N HIS A 142 -11.93 20.88 9.17
CA HIS A 142 -12.70 21.88 8.41
C HIS A 142 -14.20 21.54 8.19
N ILE A 143 -14.68 20.44 8.78
CA ILE A 143 -16.13 20.15 8.82
C ILE A 143 -16.68 20.67 10.15
N LYS A 144 -16.95 21.95 10.19
CA LYS A 144 -17.84 22.60 11.15
C LYS A 144 -18.97 23.31 10.43
#